data_3a4deb82eafedf79f69ecffb992d8792
#
_entry.id   3a4deb82eafedf79f69ecffb992d8792
#
_cell.length_a   1.000
_cell.length_b   1.000
_cell.length_c   1.000
_cell.angle_alpha   90.00
_cell.angle_beta   90.00
_cell.angle_gamma   90.00
#
_symmetry.space_group_name_H-M   'P 1'
#
loop_
_entity.id
_entity.type
_entity.pdbx_description
1 polymer ?
#
loop_
_entity_poly.entity_id
_entity_poly.type
_entity_poly.pdbx_seq_one_letter_code
_entity_poly.pdbx_strand_id
1 'polypeptide(L)'
;MNKGGGWSRLLTSLVVLSALSIRPLEARDIPRLLLCIHLEGAESSLLETYTPLLGQDGLKRLLSEGVLYANADYGFPIAEPQSALATLVSGCYPREHNLGWGTDYTELFRSSQRGVNTSSRLSPERLSYCTVGDVLRDVTQGKASVYAISATAPEALTLAATGASGAFWLDETNGMWASSAYYPALPKSFTEVNRAAQSLRNTIAKQVWTPLRRASSPLPSHYLPQPLEGDFRYSFVGAHAYREYISSPLVGDEITRFATALLQESAVEKSSAPTILNITYPLAPKHAGTPYSPYSAEALDAYLRADKAIGSLLQVAEKAFGAEHCLFVVTSAPRIAGAAKLTPPSNSIKKPLYSPAKATALINLYLSALYGKENWVERATSDAVYLNRTLIERKALSLRELQLRTAALMREMDGVAEAFAVSEATPGDNLSMRMLRAIPLSGRADVLVRLDATTYVSEGNVEYLNNPPTALSPLPCWLIIAHPGGKAKRITRPIEMVALAPTLAYILRIRPPTGVQGSPLEEWL
;
A
#
# COMPACT_ATOMS: atom_id res chain seq x y z
N MET A 1 14.17 -78.89 63.01
CA MET A 1 12.69 -78.94 63.00
C MET A 1 12.14 -77.56 62.68
N ASN A 2 11.23 -77.54 61.72
CA ASN A 2 10.33 -76.44 61.27
C ASN A 2 10.93 -75.13 60.75
N LYS A 3 10.88 -74.89 59.44
CA LYS A 3 9.82 -74.45 58.54
C LYS A 3 9.21 -73.06 58.89
N GLY A 4 9.44 -72.11 58.00
CA GLY A 4 8.73 -70.83 57.95
C GLY A 4 9.14 -70.04 56.74
N GLY A 5 8.41 -70.24 55.63
CA GLY A 5 8.66 -69.50 54.36
C GLY A 5 8.08 -68.09 54.44
N GLY A 6 8.88 -67.14 53.96
CA GLY A 6 8.50 -65.74 53.76
C GLY A 6 8.34 -65.43 52.30
N TRP A 7 7.12 -65.10 51.93
CA TRP A 7 6.73 -64.67 50.57
C TRP A 7 7.24 -63.24 50.33
N SER A 8 8.16 -63.10 49.41
CA SER A 8 8.54 -61.82 48.88
C SER A 8 7.55 -61.43 47.76
N ARG A 9 6.76 -60.41 47.99
CA ARG A 9 5.90 -59.80 46.98
C ARG A 9 6.78 -58.86 46.17
N LEU A 10 7.06 -59.24 44.92
CA LEU A 10 7.59 -58.35 43.89
C LEU A 10 6.44 -57.38 43.46
N LEU A 11 6.56 -56.13 43.86
CA LEU A 11 5.78 -55.04 43.27
C LEU A 11 6.41 -54.64 41.96
N THR A 12 5.81 -55.11 40.86
CA THR A 12 6.15 -54.65 39.50
C THR A 12 5.48 -53.29 39.29
N SER A 13 6.21 -52.21 39.43
CA SER A 13 5.78 -50.87 39.06
C SER A 13 5.72 -50.76 37.55
N LEU A 14 4.53 -50.79 36.99
CA LEU A 14 4.27 -50.49 35.56
C LEU A 14 4.42 -48.96 35.36
N VAL A 15 5.57 -48.53 34.91
CA VAL A 15 5.78 -47.16 34.42
C VAL A 15 5.15 -47.08 33.05
N VAL A 16 3.93 -46.54 32.99
CA VAL A 16 3.30 -46.15 31.74
C VAL A 16 4.02 -44.91 31.24
N LEU A 17 5.01 -45.08 30.38
CA LEU A 17 5.53 -43.99 29.53
C LEU A 17 4.41 -43.60 28.58
N SER A 18 3.66 -42.55 28.91
CA SER A 18 2.87 -41.81 27.91
C SER A 18 3.85 -41.18 26.95
N ALA A 19 4.09 -41.86 25.81
CA ALA A 19 4.72 -41.26 24.66
C ALA A 19 3.82 -40.11 24.20
N LEU A 20 4.07 -38.91 24.70
CA LEU A 20 3.67 -37.68 24.02
C LEU A 20 4.29 -37.81 22.61
N SER A 21 3.46 -38.19 21.64
CA SER A 21 3.77 -38.03 20.24
C SER A 21 3.95 -36.54 19.98
N ILE A 22 5.17 -36.06 20.19
CA ILE A 22 5.63 -34.83 19.58
C ILE A 22 5.52 -35.12 18.09
N ARG A 23 4.38 -34.75 17.48
CA ARG A 23 4.30 -34.66 16.02
C ARG A 23 5.42 -33.69 15.66
N PRO A 24 6.42 -34.12 14.85
CA PRO A 24 7.35 -33.16 14.30
C PRO A 24 6.49 -32.10 13.62
N LEU A 25 6.69 -30.82 13.96
CA LEU A 25 6.17 -29.72 13.18
C LEU A 25 6.71 -30.02 11.77
N GLU A 26 5.84 -30.47 10.86
CA GLU A 26 6.26 -30.66 9.46
C GLU A 26 6.79 -29.30 9.03
N ALA A 27 8.10 -29.22 8.87
CA ALA A 27 8.75 -28.02 8.39
C ALA A 27 8.17 -27.75 6.99
N ARG A 28 7.25 -26.79 6.92
CA ARG A 28 6.64 -26.41 5.64
C ARG A 28 7.76 -26.11 4.64
N ASP A 29 7.64 -26.63 3.45
CA ASP A 29 8.58 -26.33 2.38
C ASP A 29 8.56 -24.83 2.08
N ILE A 30 9.72 -24.30 1.70
CA ILE A 30 9.82 -22.89 1.28
C ILE A 30 8.93 -22.73 0.03
N PRO A 31 7.99 -21.76 0.03
CA PRO A 31 7.13 -21.54 -1.13
C PRO A 31 7.96 -21.14 -2.35
N ARG A 32 7.63 -21.73 -3.51
CA ARG A 32 8.23 -21.35 -4.80
C ARG A 32 7.61 -20.08 -5.37
N LEU A 33 6.38 -19.78 -4.98
CA LEU A 33 5.69 -18.54 -5.33
C LEU A 33 5.17 -17.86 -4.07
N LEU A 34 5.56 -16.60 -3.90
CA LEU A 34 4.93 -15.65 -3.00
C LEU A 34 4.17 -14.62 -3.83
N LEU A 35 2.84 -14.73 -3.84
CA LEU A 35 1.97 -13.78 -4.54
C LEU A 35 1.40 -12.80 -3.51
N CYS A 36 1.87 -11.54 -3.58
CA CYS A 36 1.44 -10.45 -2.70
C CYS A 36 0.51 -9.52 -3.47
N ILE A 37 -0.71 -9.37 -3.00
CA ILE A 37 -1.76 -8.52 -3.58
C ILE A 37 -2.09 -7.40 -2.59
N HIS A 38 -1.89 -6.17 -3.02
CA HIS A 38 -2.10 -4.98 -2.21
C HIS A 38 -3.36 -4.26 -2.70
N LEU A 39 -4.38 -4.18 -1.85
CA LEU A 39 -5.66 -3.56 -2.16
C LEU A 39 -5.69 -2.14 -1.60
N GLU A 40 -5.60 -1.15 -2.49
CA GLU A 40 -5.58 0.26 -2.11
C GLU A 40 -7.01 0.80 -1.93
N GLY A 41 -7.27 1.44 -0.80
CA GLY A 41 -8.59 1.93 -0.46
C GLY A 41 -9.56 0.84 0.05
N ALA A 42 -9.02 -0.30 0.51
CA ALA A 42 -9.77 -1.43 1.04
C ALA A 42 -9.95 -1.30 2.56
N GLU A 43 -10.93 -0.52 2.99
CA GLU A 43 -11.24 -0.34 4.41
C GLU A 43 -11.80 -1.64 5.03
N SER A 44 -11.50 -1.88 6.32
CA SER A 44 -11.96 -3.08 7.03
C SER A 44 -13.48 -3.23 7.07
N SER A 45 -14.20 -2.13 7.26
CA SER A 45 -15.67 -2.08 7.24
C SER A 45 -16.26 -2.55 5.91
N LEU A 46 -15.59 -2.25 4.81
CA LEU A 46 -16.05 -2.62 3.47
C LEU A 46 -15.80 -4.09 3.15
N LEU A 47 -14.73 -4.70 3.68
CA LEU A 47 -14.53 -6.14 3.54
C LEU A 47 -15.71 -6.91 4.14
N GLU A 48 -16.10 -6.60 5.38
CA GLU A 48 -17.22 -7.26 6.05
C GLU A 48 -18.55 -7.01 5.32
N THR A 49 -18.79 -5.76 4.89
CA THR A 49 -19.98 -5.36 4.16
C THR A 49 -20.12 -6.08 2.82
N TYR A 50 -19.03 -6.21 2.07
CA TYR A 50 -19.07 -6.76 0.72
C TYR A 50 -18.81 -8.26 0.64
N THR A 51 -18.27 -8.90 1.69
CA THR A 51 -18.01 -10.34 1.69
C THR A 51 -19.20 -11.19 1.24
N PRO A 52 -20.47 -10.94 1.65
CA PRO A 52 -21.61 -11.71 1.17
C PRO A 52 -21.78 -11.69 -0.36
N LEU A 53 -21.33 -10.63 -1.02
CA LEU A 53 -21.50 -10.37 -2.46
C LEU A 53 -20.35 -10.91 -3.31
N LEU A 54 -19.20 -11.25 -2.69
CA LEU A 54 -18.01 -11.75 -3.37
C LEU A 54 -18.21 -13.16 -3.92
N GLY A 55 -17.40 -13.52 -4.91
CA GLY A 55 -17.30 -14.88 -5.45
C GLY A 55 -16.73 -15.90 -4.46
N GLN A 56 -16.78 -17.19 -4.82
CA GLN A 56 -16.24 -18.25 -3.95
C GLN A 56 -14.71 -18.43 -4.11
N ASP A 57 -14.15 -18.04 -5.27
CA ASP A 57 -12.78 -18.39 -5.68
C ASP A 57 -11.74 -17.34 -5.29
N GLY A 58 -12.17 -16.12 -4.92
CA GLY A 58 -11.33 -14.98 -4.57
C GLY A 58 -11.11 -14.81 -3.07
N LEU A 59 -11.51 -13.66 -2.55
CA LEU A 59 -11.31 -13.30 -1.13
C LEU A 59 -12.02 -14.28 -0.17
N LYS A 60 -13.23 -14.76 -0.51
CA LYS A 60 -13.90 -15.78 0.32
C LYS A 60 -13.09 -17.06 0.47
N ARG A 61 -12.46 -17.51 -0.61
CA ARG A 61 -11.57 -18.67 -0.57
C ARG A 61 -10.39 -18.40 0.36
N LEU A 62 -9.72 -17.26 0.21
CA LEU A 62 -8.59 -16.87 1.08
C LEU A 62 -8.99 -16.75 2.55
N LEU A 63 -10.20 -16.26 2.84
CA LEU A 63 -10.75 -16.22 4.20
C LEU A 63 -11.01 -17.62 4.77
N SER A 64 -11.31 -18.61 3.93
CA SER A 64 -11.57 -20.00 4.36
C SER A 64 -10.29 -20.83 4.49
N GLU A 65 -9.21 -20.46 3.81
CA GLU A 65 -7.94 -21.21 3.77
C GLU A 65 -6.80 -20.50 4.53
N GLY A 66 -6.98 -19.26 4.98
CA GLY A 66 -5.93 -18.41 5.50
C GLY A 66 -6.14 -17.90 6.92
N VAL A 67 -5.12 -17.21 7.41
CA VAL A 67 -5.15 -16.44 8.65
C VAL A 67 -5.52 -15.00 8.32
N LEU A 68 -6.68 -14.55 8.79
CA LEU A 68 -7.13 -13.16 8.71
C LEU A 68 -6.71 -12.40 9.98
N TYR A 69 -5.90 -11.40 9.83
CA TYR A 69 -5.64 -10.38 10.85
C TYR A 69 -6.62 -9.24 10.63
N ALA A 70 -7.70 -9.22 11.40
CA ALA A 70 -8.82 -8.32 11.17
C ALA A 70 -8.61 -6.90 11.76
N ASN A 71 -7.59 -6.73 12.58
CA ASN A 71 -7.27 -5.47 13.26
C ASN A 71 -5.78 -5.14 13.03
N ALA A 72 -5.44 -4.84 11.79
CA ALA A 72 -4.12 -4.39 11.40
C ALA A 72 -4.08 -2.87 11.29
N ASP A 73 -2.93 -2.26 11.55
CA ASP A 73 -2.69 -0.82 11.43
C ASP A 73 -1.28 -0.57 10.89
N TYR A 74 -1.11 0.52 10.17
CA TYR A 74 0.23 0.90 9.69
C TYR A 74 1.10 1.56 10.78
N GLY A 75 0.50 2.07 11.84
CA GLY A 75 1.22 2.71 12.94
C GLY A 75 1.63 4.17 12.67
N PHE A 76 1.21 4.74 11.55
CA PHE A 76 1.47 6.13 11.15
C PHE A 76 0.37 6.65 10.21
N PRO A 77 0.19 7.99 10.07
CA PRO A 77 -0.68 8.57 9.04
C PRO A 77 -0.06 8.39 7.65
N ILE A 78 -0.85 7.84 6.74
CA ILE A 78 -0.45 7.58 5.36
C ILE A 78 -0.66 8.85 4.55
N ALA A 79 0.42 9.42 4.03
CA ALA A 79 0.37 10.60 3.17
C ALA A 79 0.13 10.22 1.70
N GLU A 80 0.81 9.18 1.24
CA GLU A 80 0.73 8.65 -0.13
C GLU A 80 0.76 7.12 -0.12
N PRO A 81 0.19 6.42 -1.10
CA PRO A 81 0.21 4.96 -1.18
C PRO A 81 1.61 4.35 -1.01
N GLN A 82 2.64 5.03 -1.53
CA GLN A 82 4.03 4.59 -1.47
C GLN A 82 4.54 4.39 -0.05
N SER A 83 4.08 5.20 0.92
CA SER A 83 4.49 5.06 2.32
C SER A 83 3.99 3.74 2.92
N ALA A 84 2.75 3.35 2.60
CA ALA A 84 2.19 2.07 3.03
C ALA A 84 2.87 0.89 2.32
N LEU A 85 3.05 0.97 0.99
CA LEU A 85 3.67 -0.09 0.20
C LEU A 85 5.13 -0.36 0.61
N ALA A 86 5.92 0.70 0.83
CA ALA A 86 7.29 0.57 1.33
C ALA A 86 7.34 -0.12 2.69
N THR A 87 6.41 0.21 3.60
CA THR A 87 6.28 -0.45 4.91
C THR A 87 6.02 -1.95 4.77
N LEU A 88 5.13 -2.36 3.85
CA LEU A 88 4.80 -3.77 3.64
C LEU A 88 5.99 -4.61 3.16
N VAL A 89 6.80 -4.06 2.25
CA VAL A 89 7.92 -4.82 1.65
C VAL A 89 9.23 -4.72 2.42
N SER A 90 9.40 -3.68 3.26
CA SER A 90 10.63 -3.46 4.04
C SER A 90 10.49 -3.82 5.52
N GLY A 91 9.28 -3.74 6.11
CA GLY A 91 9.06 -3.84 7.55
C GLY A 91 9.55 -2.62 8.33
N CYS A 92 9.76 -1.49 7.66
CA CYS A 92 10.17 -0.22 8.24
C CYS A 92 9.03 0.79 8.24
N TYR A 93 9.08 1.79 9.13
CA TYR A 93 8.21 2.96 9.03
C TYR A 93 8.77 4.01 8.05
N PRO A 94 7.96 5.00 7.64
CA PRO A 94 8.42 6.12 6.80
C PRO A 94 9.67 6.83 7.32
N ARG A 95 9.84 6.88 8.62
CA ARG A 95 11.02 7.44 9.26
C ARG A 95 12.31 6.83 8.74
N GLU A 96 12.34 5.53 8.54
CA GLU A 96 13.52 4.78 8.12
C GLU A 96 13.57 4.57 6.60
N HIS A 97 12.45 4.22 5.96
CA HIS A 97 12.44 4.02 4.52
C HIS A 97 12.32 5.32 3.69
N ASN A 98 12.19 6.48 4.35
CA ASN A 98 12.18 7.82 3.75
C ASN A 98 11.02 8.13 2.78
N LEU A 99 9.97 7.32 2.74
CA LEU A 99 8.74 7.61 2.00
C LEU A 99 7.62 7.95 2.98
N GLY A 100 7.45 9.20 3.30
CA GLY A 100 6.51 9.61 4.33
C GLY A 100 5.96 11.02 4.12
N TRP A 101 5.39 11.56 5.16
CA TRP A 101 4.78 12.88 5.14
C TRP A 101 5.84 13.95 4.87
N GLY A 102 5.60 14.80 3.88
CA GLY A 102 6.54 15.83 3.42
C GLY A 102 7.64 15.32 2.47
N THR A 103 7.54 14.10 1.95
CA THR A 103 8.46 13.60 0.91
C THR A 103 8.14 14.21 -0.45
N ASP A 104 9.15 14.68 -1.16
CA ASP A 104 9.02 15.07 -2.57
C ASP A 104 9.14 13.83 -3.47
N TYR A 105 8.02 13.17 -3.71
CA TYR A 105 7.97 11.95 -4.53
C TYR A 105 8.38 12.18 -5.98
N THR A 106 8.17 13.38 -6.52
CA THR A 106 8.57 13.72 -7.90
C THR A 106 10.09 13.70 -8.02
N GLU A 107 10.78 14.31 -7.06
CA GLU A 107 12.25 14.31 -7.06
C GLU A 107 12.81 12.93 -6.69
N LEU A 108 12.16 12.20 -5.79
CA LEU A 108 12.60 10.88 -5.34
C LEU A 108 12.69 9.86 -6.48
N PHE A 109 11.71 9.84 -7.38
CA PHE A 109 11.69 8.91 -8.51
C PHE A 109 12.34 9.45 -9.78
N ARG A 110 12.82 10.68 -9.79
CA ARG A 110 13.45 11.27 -10.98
C ARG A 110 14.70 10.51 -11.43
N SER A 111 14.79 10.24 -12.74
CA SER A 111 15.96 9.65 -13.39
C SER A 111 16.48 10.53 -14.53
N SER A 112 17.76 10.38 -14.86
CA SER A 112 18.34 10.93 -16.08
C SER A 112 17.96 10.12 -17.33
N GLN A 113 17.64 8.82 -17.15
CA GLN A 113 17.33 7.91 -18.24
C GLN A 113 15.82 7.87 -18.52
N ARG A 114 15.46 7.76 -19.79
CA ARG A 114 14.10 7.51 -20.23
C ARG A 114 13.73 6.04 -19.96
N GLY A 115 12.52 5.79 -19.49
CA GLY A 115 12.02 4.44 -19.30
C GLY A 115 11.72 3.69 -20.61
N VAL A 116 11.37 2.43 -20.48
CA VAL A 116 10.98 1.57 -21.61
C VAL A 116 9.48 1.75 -21.86
N ASN A 117 9.08 1.95 -23.11
CA ASN A 117 7.71 2.22 -23.58
C ASN A 117 7.03 3.45 -22.94
N THR A 118 7.79 4.38 -22.40
CA THR A 118 7.29 5.61 -21.80
C THR A 118 8.19 6.79 -22.12
N SER A 119 7.64 8.00 -22.07
CA SER A 119 8.43 9.23 -22.07
C SER A 119 8.94 9.61 -20.68
N SER A 120 8.39 9.01 -19.63
CA SER A 120 8.75 9.29 -18.25
C SER A 120 10.19 8.88 -17.94
N ARG A 121 10.81 9.65 -17.04
CA ARG A 121 12.17 9.42 -16.55
C ARG A 121 12.10 9.09 -15.07
N LEU A 122 11.75 7.84 -14.75
CA LEU A 122 11.53 7.38 -13.40
C LEU A 122 12.41 6.16 -13.09
N SER A 123 12.95 6.13 -11.87
CA SER A 123 13.88 5.10 -11.40
C SER A 123 13.76 4.92 -9.89
N PRO A 124 14.02 3.72 -9.36
CA PRO A 124 14.11 3.47 -7.92
C PRO A 124 15.47 3.86 -7.32
N GLU A 125 16.42 4.40 -8.08
CA GLU A 125 17.83 4.61 -7.67
C GLU A 125 18.01 5.36 -6.35
N ARG A 126 17.07 6.25 -6.01
CA ARG A 126 17.11 7.06 -4.78
C ARG A 126 16.36 6.45 -3.61
N LEU A 127 15.75 5.28 -3.79
CA LEU A 127 15.13 4.55 -2.69
C LEU A 127 16.23 3.94 -1.80
N SER A 128 16.11 4.15 -0.49
CA SER A 128 17.18 3.83 0.47
C SER A 128 16.81 2.72 1.45
N TYR A 129 15.77 1.94 1.17
CA TYR A 129 15.35 0.82 2.02
C TYR A 129 15.61 -0.53 1.35
N CYS A 130 15.72 -1.56 2.19
CA CYS A 130 15.87 -2.94 1.77
C CYS A 130 14.51 -3.66 1.86
N THR A 131 14.19 -4.46 0.87
CA THR A 131 12.95 -5.26 0.83
C THR A 131 13.22 -6.74 1.09
N VAL A 132 12.16 -7.51 1.38
CA VAL A 132 12.23 -8.98 1.41
C VAL A 132 12.74 -9.52 0.07
N GLY A 133 12.36 -8.89 -1.04
CA GLY A 133 12.82 -9.25 -2.39
C GLY A 133 14.32 -9.03 -2.58
N ASP A 134 14.88 -7.92 -2.07
CA ASP A 134 16.31 -7.64 -2.14
C ASP A 134 17.10 -8.72 -1.40
N VAL A 135 16.68 -9.06 -0.17
CA VAL A 135 17.34 -10.11 0.63
C VAL A 135 17.22 -11.47 -0.05
N LEU A 136 16.06 -11.80 -0.60
CA LEU A 136 15.85 -13.08 -1.29
C LEU A 136 16.79 -13.20 -2.51
N ARG A 137 16.92 -12.15 -3.30
CA ARG A 137 17.84 -12.16 -4.44
C ARG A 137 19.30 -12.19 -4.03
N ASP A 138 19.66 -11.52 -2.94
CA ASP A 138 21.03 -11.56 -2.38
C ASP A 138 21.41 -13.00 -1.99
N VAL A 139 20.60 -13.65 -1.15
CA VAL A 139 20.89 -15.02 -0.67
C VAL A 139 20.81 -16.08 -1.78
N THR A 140 20.03 -15.84 -2.82
CA THR A 140 19.94 -16.72 -3.98
C THR A 140 20.92 -16.36 -5.11
N GLN A 141 21.80 -15.39 -4.89
CA GLN A 141 22.77 -14.89 -5.88
C GLN A 141 22.10 -14.48 -7.21
N GLY A 142 20.98 -13.77 -7.09
CA GLY A 142 20.21 -13.27 -8.22
C GLY A 142 19.31 -14.30 -8.94
N LYS A 143 19.24 -15.55 -8.47
CA LYS A 143 18.42 -16.61 -9.09
C LYS A 143 16.93 -16.46 -8.81
N ALA A 144 16.56 -15.85 -7.69
CA ALA A 144 15.16 -15.54 -7.38
C ALA A 144 14.63 -14.43 -8.30
N SER A 145 13.38 -14.55 -8.71
CA SER A 145 12.69 -13.55 -9.49
C SER A 145 11.80 -12.69 -8.59
N VAL A 146 11.94 -11.37 -8.67
CA VAL A 146 11.13 -10.41 -7.88
C VAL A 146 10.55 -9.38 -8.83
N TYR A 147 9.23 -9.31 -8.90
CA TYR A 147 8.53 -8.41 -9.81
C TYR A 147 7.47 -7.59 -9.07
N ALA A 148 7.19 -6.41 -9.58
CA ALA A 148 6.08 -5.57 -9.17
C ALA A 148 5.26 -5.12 -10.38
N ILE A 149 3.93 -5.24 -10.28
CA ILE A 149 2.96 -4.79 -11.29
C ILE A 149 1.95 -3.89 -10.60
N SER A 150 1.83 -2.65 -11.07
CA SER A 150 0.89 -1.67 -10.52
C SER A 150 0.24 -0.86 -11.63
N ALA A 151 -0.82 -0.15 -11.29
CA ALA A 151 -1.44 0.80 -12.21
C ALA A 151 -0.52 1.98 -12.53
N THR A 152 0.29 2.42 -11.56
CA THR A 152 1.14 3.60 -11.65
C THR A 152 2.62 3.29 -11.40
N ALA A 153 3.50 4.14 -11.94
CA ALA A 153 4.95 3.99 -11.80
C ALA A 153 5.44 4.10 -10.35
N PRO A 154 5.01 5.10 -9.54
CA PRO A 154 5.50 5.24 -8.18
C PRO A 154 5.20 4.00 -7.30
N GLU A 155 4.02 3.38 -7.45
CA GLU A 155 3.66 2.17 -6.73
C GLU A 155 4.51 0.98 -7.15
N ALA A 156 4.65 0.75 -8.47
CA ALA A 156 5.47 -0.34 -9.01
C ALA A 156 6.94 -0.23 -8.56
N LEU A 157 7.51 0.98 -8.66
CA LEU A 157 8.90 1.26 -8.26
C LEU A 157 9.10 1.11 -6.74
N THR A 158 8.10 1.50 -5.92
CA THR A 158 8.15 1.34 -4.48
C THR A 158 8.17 -0.14 -4.08
N LEU A 159 7.29 -0.96 -4.66
CA LEU A 159 7.23 -2.39 -4.37
C LEU A 159 8.46 -3.17 -4.85
N ALA A 160 9.01 -2.77 -5.97
CA ALA A 160 10.20 -3.40 -6.54
C ALA A 160 11.49 -2.96 -5.86
N ALA A 161 11.57 -1.69 -5.46
CA ALA A 161 12.79 -1.04 -4.97
C ALA A 161 13.99 -1.27 -5.93
N THR A 162 15.22 -1.29 -5.38
CA THR A 162 16.43 -1.35 -6.19
C THR A 162 16.86 -2.77 -6.57
N GLY A 163 16.50 -3.78 -5.80
CA GLY A 163 16.98 -5.15 -5.99
C GLY A 163 16.07 -6.06 -6.80
N ALA A 164 14.91 -5.59 -7.27
CA ALA A 164 13.97 -6.44 -8.01
C ALA A 164 14.47 -6.79 -9.42
N SER A 165 13.82 -7.79 -10.04
CA SER A 165 14.01 -8.16 -11.44
C SER A 165 13.30 -7.21 -12.40
N GLY A 166 12.21 -6.55 -11.95
CA GLY A 166 11.47 -5.59 -12.75
C GLY A 166 10.29 -4.95 -12.02
N ALA A 167 9.95 -3.73 -12.46
CA ALA A 167 8.77 -2.99 -12.05
C ALA A 167 8.01 -2.55 -13.28
N PHE A 168 6.69 -2.74 -13.28
CA PHE A 168 5.84 -2.52 -14.45
C PHE A 168 4.59 -1.72 -14.10
N TRP A 169 4.25 -0.77 -14.97
CA TRP A 169 3.05 0.08 -14.83
C TRP A 169 2.46 0.40 -16.21
N LEU A 170 1.23 0.90 -16.24
CA LEU A 170 0.61 1.41 -17.45
C LEU A 170 0.98 2.88 -17.66
N ASP A 171 1.49 3.20 -18.85
CA ASP A 171 1.77 4.58 -19.24
C ASP A 171 0.47 5.30 -19.60
N GLU A 172 0.15 6.37 -18.85
CA GLU A 172 -1.09 7.14 -18.99
C GLU A 172 -1.21 7.94 -20.29
N THR A 173 -0.13 8.01 -21.08
CA THR A 173 -0.10 8.76 -22.34
C THR A 173 -0.29 7.88 -23.58
N ASN A 174 0.11 6.61 -23.51
CA ASN A 174 0.08 5.72 -24.66
C ASN A 174 -0.58 4.35 -24.41
N GLY A 175 -0.98 4.04 -23.16
CA GLY A 175 -1.66 2.81 -22.78
C GLY A 175 -0.80 1.54 -22.89
N MET A 176 0.51 1.68 -22.96
CA MET A 176 1.44 0.54 -22.97
C MET A 176 1.91 0.21 -21.55
N TRP A 177 2.21 -1.05 -21.33
CA TRP A 177 3.02 -1.44 -20.18
C TRP A 177 4.42 -0.85 -20.32
N ALA A 178 4.87 -0.17 -19.30
CA ALA A 178 6.13 0.54 -19.20
C ALA A 178 6.99 -0.01 -18.07
N SER A 179 8.28 0.28 -18.12
CA SER A 179 9.25 -0.05 -17.09
C SER A 179 10.33 1.01 -16.99
N SER A 180 11.12 1.00 -15.92
CA SER A 180 12.32 1.81 -15.79
C SER A 180 13.49 1.19 -16.56
N ALA A 181 14.33 2.03 -17.16
CA ALA A 181 15.61 1.59 -17.73
C ALA A 181 16.59 1.06 -16.67
N TYR A 182 16.30 1.26 -15.40
CA TYR A 182 17.07 0.73 -14.28
C TYR A 182 17.10 -0.81 -14.28
N TYR A 183 16.01 -1.48 -14.71
CA TYR A 183 15.91 -2.94 -14.76
C TYR A 183 16.36 -3.45 -16.13
N PRO A 184 17.54 -4.11 -16.24
CA PRO A 184 18.16 -4.38 -17.54
C PRO A 184 17.53 -5.56 -18.30
N ALA A 185 16.94 -6.52 -17.59
CA ALA A 185 16.41 -7.75 -18.17
C ALA A 185 14.88 -7.80 -17.98
N LEU A 186 14.14 -7.42 -19.04
CA LEU A 186 12.69 -7.47 -19.02
C LEU A 186 12.21 -8.86 -19.47
N PRO A 187 11.17 -9.45 -18.83
CA PRO A 187 10.61 -10.74 -19.22
C PRO A 187 9.96 -10.68 -20.62
N LYS A 188 9.86 -11.82 -21.29
CA LYS A 188 9.23 -11.92 -22.61
C LYS A 188 7.77 -11.51 -22.56
N SER A 189 7.06 -11.89 -21.50
CA SER A 189 5.67 -11.53 -21.25
C SER A 189 5.44 -10.02 -21.31
N PHE A 190 6.40 -9.18 -20.88
CA PHE A 190 6.32 -7.73 -21.03
C PHE A 190 6.21 -7.27 -22.48
N THR A 191 6.97 -7.90 -23.38
CA THR A 191 6.91 -7.60 -24.82
C THR A 191 5.63 -8.14 -25.45
N GLU A 192 5.22 -9.35 -25.05
CA GLU A 192 4.05 -10.04 -25.57
C GLU A 192 2.75 -9.32 -25.24
N VAL A 193 2.57 -8.89 -23.96
CA VAL A 193 1.35 -8.15 -23.56
C VAL A 193 1.20 -6.81 -24.28
N ASN A 194 2.31 -6.15 -24.61
CA ASN A 194 2.29 -4.90 -25.35
C ASN A 194 1.99 -5.09 -26.85
N ARG A 195 2.40 -6.21 -27.44
CA ARG A 195 2.16 -6.55 -28.85
C ARG A 195 0.81 -7.21 -29.08
N ALA A 196 0.18 -7.74 -28.04
CA ALA A 196 -1.09 -8.43 -28.15
C ALA A 196 -2.18 -7.55 -28.79
N ALA A 197 -3.04 -8.15 -29.62
CA ALA A 197 -4.19 -7.44 -30.18
C ALA A 197 -5.15 -6.89 -29.11
N GLN A 198 -5.17 -7.54 -27.95
CA GLN A 198 -5.96 -7.17 -26.76
C GLN A 198 -5.29 -6.11 -25.88
N SER A 199 -4.08 -5.62 -26.24
CA SER A 199 -3.42 -4.57 -25.44
C SER A 199 -4.31 -3.34 -25.32
N LEU A 200 -4.22 -2.65 -24.18
CA LEU A 200 -5.03 -1.46 -23.90
C LEU A 200 -4.90 -0.41 -25.00
N ARG A 201 -3.68 -0.21 -25.51
CA ARG A 201 -3.41 0.70 -26.64
C ARG A 201 -4.30 0.44 -27.85
N ASN A 202 -4.58 -0.83 -28.15
CA ASN A 202 -5.37 -1.23 -29.32
C ASN A 202 -6.88 -1.28 -29.02
N THR A 203 -7.27 -1.33 -27.77
CA THR A 203 -8.66 -1.61 -27.36
C THR A 203 -9.33 -0.48 -26.59
N ILE A 204 -8.61 0.57 -26.20
CA ILE A 204 -9.12 1.65 -25.32
C ILE A 204 -10.45 2.24 -25.80
N ALA A 205 -10.60 2.49 -27.08
CA ALA A 205 -11.84 3.07 -27.65
C ALA A 205 -13.06 2.15 -27.54
N LYS A 206 -12.85 0.86 -27.29
CA LYS A 206 -13.92 -0.14 -27.09
C LYS A 206 -14.19 -0.41 -25.62
N GLN A 207 -13.34 0.09 -24.72
CA GLN A 207 -13.49 -0.13 -23.28
C GLN A 207 -14.65 0.71 -22.75
N VAL A 208 -15.52 0.06 -22.01
CA VAL A 208 -16.67 0.69 -21.35
C VAL A 208 -16.79 0.10 -19.96
N TRP A 209 -16.76 0.95 -18.96
CA TRP A 209 -16.99 0.53 -17.58
C TRP A 209 -18.48 0.61 -17.27
N THR A 210 -19.07 -0.55 -17.01
CA THR A 210 -20.44 -0.75 -16.55
C THR A 210 -20.41 -1.68 -15.34
N PRO A 211 -21.41 -1.65 -14.45
CA PRO A 211 -21.42 -2.52 -13.29
C PRO A 211 -21.47 -4.00 -13.68
N LEU A 212 -20.65 -4.83 -13.02
CA LEU A 212 -20.70 -6.29 -13.14
C LEU A 212 -22.04 -6.84 -12.63
N ARG A 213 -22.60 -6.20 -11.62
CA ARG A 213 -23.88 -6.56 -11.03
C ARG A 213 -24.93 -5.54 -11.46
N ARG A 214 -26.02 -6.00 -12.06
CA ARG A 214 -27.15 -5.15 -12.41
C ARG A 214 -27.99 -4.83 -11.19
N ALA A 215 -28.60 -3.64 -11.16
CA ALA A 215 -29.48 -3.16 -10.09
C ALA A 215 -30.64 -4.09 -9.72
N SER A 216 -31.09 -4.96 -10.66
CA SER A 216 -32.15 -5.96 -10.44
C SER A 216 -31.77 -7.13 -9.51
N SER A 217 -30.52 -7.23 -9.09
CA SER A 217 -30.09 -8.25 -8.12
C SER A 217 -30.24 -7.67 -6.71
N PRO A 218 -31.22 -8.09 -5.90
CA PRO A 218 -31.44 -7.49 -4.59
C PRO A 218 -30.21 -7.66 -3.70
N LEU A 219 -29.69 -6.54 -3.24
CA LEU A 219 -28.75 -6.53 -2.12
C LEU A 219 -29.55 -6.79 -0.84
N PRO A 220 -29.00 -7.54 0.14
CA PRO A 220 -29.62 -7.62 1.45
C PRO A 220 -29.75 -6.20 2.01
N SER A 221 -30.94 -5.64 1.96
CA SER A 221 -31.24 -4.23 2.27
C SER A 221 -30.85 -3.77 3.68
N HIS A 222 -30.57 -4.71 4.57
CA HIS A 222 -30.19 -4.46 5.95
C HIS A 222 -28.68 -4.22 6.19
N TYR A 223 -27.85 -4.32 5.13
CA TYR A 223 -26.39 -4.15 5.28
C TYR A 223 -25.85 -2.83 4.71
N LEU A 224 -26.67 -2.05 3.99
CA LEU A 224 -26.19 -0.89 3.26
C LEU A 224 -27.00 0.36 3.59
N PRO A 225 -26.35 1.47 3.98
CA PRO A 225 -27.03 2.70 4.40
C PRO A 225 -27.75 3.45 3.25
N GLN A 226 -27.53 3.06 2.00
CA GLN A 226 -28.20 3.60 0.80
C GLN A 226 -28.33 2.48 -0.24
N PRO A 227 -29.34 2.49 -1.13
CA PRO A 227 -29.36 1.57 -2.26
C PRO A 227 -28.11 1.82 -3.11
N LEU A 228 -27.22 0.84 -3.19
CA LEU A 228 -26.11 0.79 -4.15
C LEU A 228 -26.66 0.54 -5.57
N GLU A 229 -27.80 1.15 -5.86
CA GLU A 229 -28.51 1.03 -7.11
C GLU A 229 -28.10 2.20 -8.01
N GLY A 230 -27.52 1.86 -9.13
CA GLY A 230 -27.23 2.79 -10.20
C GLY A 230 -26.60 2.05 -11.35
N ASP A 231 -27.28 2.00 -12.48
CA ASP A 231 -26.63 1.71 -13.73
C ASP A 231 -25.72 2.90 -14.07
N PHE A 232 -24.45 2.64 -14.22
CA PHE A 232 -23.49 3.62 -14.70
C PHE A 232 -22.82 3.12 -15.98
N ARG A 233 -22.36 4.07 -16.80
CA ARG A 233 -21.65 3.78 -18.04
C ARG A 233 -20.61 4.85 -18.32
N TYR A 234 -19.33 4.46 -18.26
CA TYR A 234 -18.19 5.34 -18.53
C TYR A 234 -17.43 4.82 -19.75
N SER A 235 -17.18 5.68 -20.71
CA SER A 235 -16.38 5.39 -21.90
C SER A 235 -15.07 6.18 -21.85
N PHE A 236 -14.01 5.60 -22.34
CA PHE A 236 -12.66 6.18 -22.29
C PHE A 236 -12.29 6.76 -23.64
N VAL A 237 -12.55 8.07 -23.82
CA VAL A 237 -12.34 8.78 -25.08
C VAL A 237 -11.61 10.11 -24.87
N GLY A 238 -10.95 10.60 -25.92
CA GLY A 238 -10.25 11.88 -25.89
C GLY A 238 -8.84 11.81 -25.31
N ALA A 239 -8.25 12.96 -25.01
CA ALA A 239 -6.84 13.12 -24.67
C ALA A 239 -6.43 12.44 -23.34
N HIS A 240 -7.39 12.18 -22.45
CA HIS A 240 -7.14 11.61 -21.13
C HIS A 240 -7.67 10.16 -20.99
N ALA A 241 -8.02 9.51 -22.09
CA ALA A 241 -8.66 8.19 -22.08
C ALA A 241 -7.88 7.14 -21.27
N TYR A 242 -6.56 7.05 -21.42
CA TYR A 242 -5.73 6.12 -20.69
C TYR A 242 -5.66 6.45 -19.19
N ARG A 243 -5.53 7.72 -18.83
CA ARG A 243 -5.53 8.18 -17.44
C ARG A 243 -6.84 7.85 -16.73
N GLU A 244 -7.97 8.11 -17.38
CA GLU A 244 -9.30 7.78 -16.84
C GLU A 244 -9.48 6.25 -16.72
N TYR A 245 -9.00 5.47 -17.68
CA TYR A 245 -9.01 4.01 -17.61
C TYR A 245 -8.18 3.49 -16.43
N ILE A 246 -6.96 3.99 -16.26
CA ILE A 246 -6.05 3.63 -15.16
C ILE A 246 -6.67 3.99 -13.80
N SER A 247 -7.48 5.04 -13.73
CA SER A 247 -8.22 5.46 -12.52
C SER A 247 -9.50 4.66 -12.29
N SER A 248 -9.91 3.80 -13.21
CA SER A 248 -11.08 2.94 -13.10
C SER A 248 -10.69 1.53 -12.65
N PRO A 249 -11.62 0.72 -12.11
CA PRO A 249 -11.31 -0.66 -11.72
C PRO A 249 -11.04 -1.59 -12.91
N LEU A 250 -11.30 -1.16 -14.16
CA LEU A 250 -10.95 -1.93 -15.35
C LEU A 250 -9.42 -2.09 -15.53
N VAL A 251 -8.62 -1.23 -14.93
CA VAL A 251 -7.16 -1.40 -14.90
C VAL A 251 -6.76 -2.75 -14.29
N GLY A 252 -7.58 -3.27 -13.38
CA GLY A 252 -7.40 -4.60 -12.78
C GLY A 252 -7.40 -5.73 -13.81
N ASP A 253 -8.15 -5.61 -14.90
CA ASP A 253 -8.16 -6.61 -15.98
C ASP A 253 -6.80 -6.64 -16.71
N GLU A 254 -6.20 -5.48 -16.97
CA GLU A 254 -4.87 -5.35 -17.57
C GLU A 254 -3.76 -5.87 -16.64
N ILE A 255 -3.83 -5.51 -15.36
CA ILE A 255 -2.90 -6.00 -14.33
C ILE A 255 -2.97 -7.54 -14.25
N THR A 256 -4.17 -8.11 -14.18
CA THR A 256 -4.39 -9.55 -14.12
C THR A 256 -3.87 -10.26 -15.37
N ARG A 257 -4.10 -9.68 -16.55
CA ARG A 257 -3.61 -10.22 -17.83
C ARG A 257 -2.08 -10.29 -17.86
N PHE A 258 -1.40 -9.23 -17.46
CA PHE A 258 0.06 -9.22 -17.41
C PHE A 258 0.61 -10.14 -16.32
N ALA A 259 0.05 -10.09 -15.12
CA ALA A 259 0.45 -10.98 -14.03
C ALA A 259 0.30 -12.47 -14.41
N THR A 260 -0.77 -12.81 -15.10
CA THR A 260 -0.99 -14.17 -15.63
C THR A 260 0.13 -14.61 -16.58
N ALA A 261 0.47 -13.79 -17.55
CA ALA A 261 1.54 -14.07 -18.51
C ALA A 261 2.91 -14.21 -17.82
N LEU A 262 3.19 -13.32 -16.86
CA LEU A 262 4.42 -13.34 -16.09
C LEU A 262 4.55 -14.56 -15.17
N LEU A 263 3.47 -14.97 -14.50
CA LEU A 263 3.45 -16.20 -13.68
C LEU A 263 3.70 -17.44 -14.53
N GLN A 264 3.08 -17.53 -15.70
CA GLN A 264 3.29 -18.63 -16.63
C GLN A 264 4.72 -18.70 -17.15
N GLU A 265 5.33 -17.57 -17.51
CA GLU A 265 6.73 -17.46 -17.91
C GLU A 265 7.66 -17.90 -16.78
N SER A 266 7.50 -17.34 -15.58
CA SER A 266 8.33 -17.62 -14.41
C SER A 266 8.29 -19.07 -13.97
N ALA A 267 7.17 -19.76 -14.13
CA ALA A 267 7.04 -21.19 -13.82
C ALA A 267 7.81 -22.09 -14.79
N VAL A 268 7.95 -21.67 -16.06
CA VAL A 268 8.70 -22.40 -17.09
C VAL A 268 10.21 -22.28 -16.90
N GLU A 269 10.68 -21.19 -16.34
CA GLU A 269 12.11 -20.93 -16.08
C GLU A 269 12.69 -21.83 -14.98
N LYS A 270 12.30 -23.04 -14.79
CA LYS A 270 12.80 -24.12 -13.93
C LYS A 270 13.81 -23.73 -12.83
N SER A 271 13.81 -22.48 -12.39
CA SER A 271 14.59 -22.03 -11.24
C SER A 271 14.07 -22.70 -9.98
N SER A 272 14.95 -23.31 -9.20
CA SER A 272 14.59 -23.78 -7.85
C SER A 272 14.41 -22.65 -6.85
N ALA A 273 14.81 -21.43 -7.22
CA ALA A 273 14.69 -20.26 -6.37
C ALA A 273 13.25 -19.69 -6.39
N PRO A 274 12.77 -19.14 -5.28
CA PRO A 274 11.43 -18.58 -5.20
C PRO A 274 11.20 -17.39 -6.14
N THR A 275 9.94 -17.20 -6.53
CA THR A 275 9.43 -16.02 -7.21
C THR A 275 8.58 -15.20 -6.25
N ILE A 276 8.82 -13.89 -6.16
CA ILE A 276 7.92 -12.93 -5.49
C ILE A 276 7.26 -12.07 -6.57
N LEU A 277 5.94 -12.02 -6.55
CA LEU A 277 5.16 -11.13 -7.39
C LEU A 277 4.30 -10.22 -6.51
N ASN A 278 4.59 -8.93 -6.53
CA ASN A 278 3.80 -7.89 -5.87
C ASN A 278 2.84 -7.26 -6.89
N ILE A 279 1.57 -7.13 -6.54
CA ILE A 279 0.53 -6.54 -7.39
C ILE A 279 -0.28 -5.54 -6.58
N THR A 280 -0.60 -4.36 -7.14
CA THR A 280 -1.59 -3.45 -6.55
C THR A 280 -2.90 -3.49 -7.34
N TYR A 281 -4.04 -3.46 -6.63
CA TYR A 281 -5.35 -3.20 -7.22
C TYR A 281 -5.98 -1.98 -6.57
N PRO A 282 -6.33 -0.93 -7.34
CA PRO A 282 -7.02 0.24 -6.80
C PRO A 282 -8.50 -0.07 -6.54
N LEU A 283 -8.93 0.00 -5.28
CA LEU A 283 -10.35 -0.16 -4.89
C LEU A 283 -11.04 1.17 -4.58
N ALA A 284 -10.35 2.27 -4.81
CA ALA A 284 -10.89 3.62 -4.70
C ALA A 284 -10.94 4.28 -6.09
N PRO A 285 -11.87 3.86 -6.97
CA PRO A 285 -11.95 4.40 -8.32
C PRO A 285 -12.19 5.90 -8.29
N LYS A 286 -11.64 6.60 -9.30
CA LYS A 286 -11.72 8.06 -9.43
C LYS A 286 -12.34 8.43 -10.77
N HIS A 287 -13.02 9.56 -10.82
CA HIS A 287 -13.43 10.20 -12.07
C HIS A 287 -12.98 11.66 -12.05
N ALA A 288 -12.31 12.10 -13.10
CA ALA A 288 -11.71 13.43 -13.17
C ALA A 288 -10.87 13.77 -11.90
N GLY A 289 -10.09 12.79 -11.40
CA GLY A 289 -9.26 12.92 -10.21
C GLY A 289 -9.99 12.84 -8.86
N THR A 290 -11.33 12.80 -8.84
CA THR A 290 -12.13 12.74 -7.60
C THR A 290 -12.55 11.30 -7.31
N PRO A 291 -12.23 10.72 -6.13
CA PRO A 291 -12.66 9.39 -5.75
C PRO A 291 -14.17 9.31 -5.57
N TYR A 292 -14.75 8.17 -5.95
CA TYR A 292 -16.14 7.86 -5.62
C TYR A 292 -16.32 7.59 -4.12
N SER A 293 -17.54 7.77 -3.61
CA SER A 293 -17.88 7.37 -2.25
C SER A 293 -17.57 5.87 -2.03
N PRO A 294 -17.06 5.46 -0.85
CA PRO A 294 -16.86 4.04 -0.54
C PRO A 294 -18.14 3.20 -0.60
N TYR A 295 -19.31 3.83 -0.53
CA TYR A 295 -20.63 3.19 -0.63
C TYR A 295 -21.33 3.43 -1.98
N SER A 296 -20.62 3.82 -3.01
CA SER A 296 -21.16 3.96 -4.36
C SER A 296 -21.20 2.63 -5.11
N ALA A 297 -22.00 2.57 -6.17
CA ALA A 297 -22.04 1.41 -7.07
C ALA A 297 -20.68 1.16 -7.73
N GLU A 298 -19.92 2.22 -8.03
CA GLU A 298 -18.59 2.15 -8.61
C GLU A 298 -17.58 1.55 -7.65
N ALA A 299 -17.65 1.89 -6.35
CA ALA A 299 -16.79 1.32 -5.33
C ALA A 299 -17.09 -0.18 -5.11
N LEU A 300 -18.37 -0.55 -5.06
CA LEU A 300 -18.78 -1.97 -5.02
C LEU A 300 -18.26 -2.73 -6.23
N ASP A 301 -18.42 -2.17 -7.44
CA ASP A 301 -17.95 -2.81 -8.68
C ASP A 301 -16.42 -3.02 -8.67
N ALA A 302 -15.66 -2.07 -8.10
CA ALA A 302 -14.21 -2.24 -7.92
C ALA A 302 -13.87 -3.44 -7.04
N TYR A 303 -14.58 -3.64 -5.93
CA TYR A 303 -14.39 -4.81 -5.06
C TYR A 303 -14.76 -6.13 -5.76
N LEU A 304 -15.87 -6.18 -6.50
CA LEU A 304 -16.29 -7.37 -7.24
C LEU A 304 -15.30 -7.74 -8.34
N ARG A 305 -14.74 -6.76 -9.04
CA ARG A 305 -13.71 -6.99 -10.07
C ARG A 305 -12.40 -7.46 -9.47
N ALA A 306 -11.94 -6.85 -8.39
CA ALA A 306 -10.74 -7.28 -7.69
C ALA A 306 -10.87 -8.71 -7.15
N ASP A 307 -12.02 -9.05 -6.56
CA ASP A 307 -12.30 -10.41 -6.08
C ASP A 307 -12.21 -11.45 -7.21
N LYS A 308 -12.83 -11.16 -8.37
CA LYS A 308 -12.74 -12.00 -9.56
C LYS A 308 -11.31 -12.12 -10.08
N ALA A 309 -10.56 -11.02 -10.11
CA ALA A 309 -9.16 -10.98 -10.52
C ALA A 309 -8.28 -11.83 -9.59
N ILE A 310 -8.47 -11.69 -8.28
CA ILE A 310 -7.78 -12.50 -7.26
C ILE A 310 -8.06 -13.97 -7.51
N GLY A 311 -9.32 -14.40 -7.62
CA GLY A 311 -9.67 -15.81 -7.88
C GLY A 311 -9.00 -16.37 -9.13
N SER A 312 -8.96 -15.58 -10.21
CA SER A 312 -8.27 -15.97 -11.45
C SER A 312 -6.76 -16.14 -11.24
N LEU A 313 -6.12 -15.21 -10.51
CA LEU A 313 -4.68 -15.30 -10.24
C LEU A 313 -4.31 -16.48 -9.34
N LEU A 314 -5.13 -16.78 -8.33
CA LEU A 314 -4.91 -17.95 -7.47
C LEU A 314 -4.90 -19.23 -8.31
N GLN A 315 -5.88 -19.42 -9.20
CA GLN A 315 -5.96 -20.58 -10.08
C GLN A 315 -4.75 -20.67 -11.02
N VAL A 316 -4.32 -19.55 -11.61
CA VAL A 316 -3.14 -19.51 -12.48
C VAL A 316 -1.88 -19.85 -11.71
N ALA A 317 -1.70 -19.27 -10.51
CA ALA A 317 -0.55 -19.52 -9.64
C ALA A 317 -0.43 -21.00 -9.26
N GLU A 318 -1.52 -21.62 -8.80
CA GLU A 318 -1.56 -23.03 -8.43
C GLU A 318 -1.30 -23.97 -9.61
N LYS A 319 -1.85 -23.65 -10.77
CA LYS A 319 -1.60 -24.42 -11.99
C LYS A 319 -0.14 -24.33 -12.43
N ALA A 320 0.49 -23.18 -12.27
CA ALA A 320 1.84 -22.91 -12.75
C ALA A 320 2.93 -23.42 -11.81
N PHE A 321 2.75 -23.29 -10.49
CA PHE A 321 3.77 -23.59 -9.47
C PHE A 321 3.49 -24.83 -8.63
N GLY A 322 2.24 -25.34 -8.63
CA GLY A 322 1.73 -26.34 -7.69
C GLY A 322 1.12 -25.66 -6.46
N ALA A 323 -0.07 -26.12 -6.04
CA ALA A 323 -0.80 -25.52 -4.93
C ALA A 323 0.03 -25.51 -3.63
N GLU A 324 0.72 -26.60 -3.34
CA GLU A 324 1.56 -26.80 -2.16
C GLU A 324 2.78 -25.86 -2.09
N HIS A 325 3.15 -25.26 -3.22
CA HIS A 325 4.28 -24.36 -3.36
C HIS A 325 3.88 -22.88 -3.42
N CYS A 326 2.59 -22.55 -3.25
CA CYS A 326 2.09 -21.20 -3.28
C CYS A 326 1.84 -20.65 -1.87
N LEU A 327 2.25 -19.40 -1.65
CA LEU A 327 1.82 -18.57 -0.52
C LEU A 327 1.17 -17.31 -1.05
N PHE A 328 -0.03 -17.03 -0.56
CA PHE A 328 -0.83 -15.88 -0.94
C PHE A 328 -0.89 -14.88 0.21
N VAL A 329 -0.60 -13.63 -0.09
CA VAL A 329 -0.68 -12.52 0.85
C VAL A 329 -1.60 -11.46 0.27
N VAL A 330 -2.63 -11.07 1.00
CA VAL A 330 -3.48 -9.95 0.60
C VAL A 330 -3.50 -8.92 1.71
N THR A 331 -3.10 -7.70 1.38
CA THR A 331 -3.08 -6.58 2.32
C THR A 331 -4.09 -5.53 1.92
N SER A 332 -4.63 -4.84 2.90
CA SER A 332 -5.44 -3.65 2.68
C SER A 332 -4.67 -2.39 3.07
N ALA A 333 -4.95 -1.31 2.37
CA ALA A 333 -4.59 0.03 2.80
C ALA A 333 -5.86 0.88 2.90
N PRO A 334 -5.96 1.80 3.87
CA PRO A 334 -7.11 2.70 3.96
C PRO A 334 -7.16 3.59 2.73
N ARG A 335 -8.34 4.09 2.43
CA ARG A 335 -8.51 5.13 1.43
C ARG A 335 -7.79 6.38 1.91
N ILE A 336 -6.83 6.86 1.14
CA ILE A 336 -6.28 8.19 1.31
C ILE A 336 -7.37 9.13 0.84
N ALA A 337 -7.87 9.98 1.74
CA ALA A 337 -9.08 10.73 1.54
C ALA A 337 -8.94 11.70 0.36
N GLY A 338 -9.47 11.33 -0.77
CA GLY A 338 -10.00 12.32 -1.70
C GLY A 338 -11.43 12.62 -1.28
N ALA A 339 -11.84 13.85 -1.24
CA ALA A 339 -13.22 14.18 -0.93
C ALA A 339 -14.15 13.39 -1.85
N ALA A 340 -15.05 12.60 -1.26
CA ALA A 340 -16.25 12.21 -1.99
C ALA A 340 -16.75 13.49 -2.68
N LYS A 341 -17.20 13.40 -3.95
CA LYS A 341 -17.97 14.49 -4.56
C LYS A 341 -19.15 14.76 -3.64
N LEU A 342 -18.92 15.59 -2.65
CA LEU A 342 -20.01 16.36 -2.11
C LEU A 342 -20.44 17.19 -3.32
N THR A 343 -21.66 16.98 -3.79
CA THR A 343 -22.34 17.92 -4.70
C THR A 343 -21.95 19.30 -4.22
N PRO A 344 -21.33 20.15 -5.05
CA PRO A 344 -20.91 21.46 -4.55
C PRO A 344 -22.14 22.06 -3.89
N PRO A 345 -22.06 22.50 -2.63
CA PRO A 345 -23.16 23.20 -2.03
C PRO A 345 -23.51 24.34 -2.98
N SER A 346 -24.81 24.54 -3.21
CA SER A 346 -25.33 25.59 -4.06
C SER A 346 -24.45 26.86 -3.93
N ASN A 347 -24.22 27.58 -4.99
CA ASN A 347 -23.29 28.71 -5.23
C ASN A 347 -23.05 29.75 -4.10
N SER A 348 -23.53 29.52 -2.89
CA SER A 348 -23.47 30.41 -1.74
C SER A 348 -22.43 30.05 -0.67
N ILE A 349 -21.77 28.91 -0.73
CA ILE A 349 -20.72 28.54 0.26
C ILE A 349 -19.35 28.77 -0.36
N LYS A 350 -18.61 29.68 0.23
CA LYS A 350 -17.21 29.99 -0.12
C LYS A 350 -16.37 28.72 0.05
N LYS A 351 -15.80 28.21 -1.04
CA LYS A 351 -14.90 27.04 -1.00
C LYS A 351 -13.68 27.40 -0.17
N PRO A 352 -13.28 26.59 0.82
CA PRO A 352 -12.00 26.81 1.49
C PRO A 352 -10.88 26.63 0.46
N LEU A 353 -10.00 27.65 0.38
CA LEU A 353 -8.92 27.71 -0.60
C LEU A 353 -7.59 27.96 0.12
N TYR A 354 -6.75 26.94 0.12
CA TYR A 354 -5.40 27.05 0.63
C TYR A 354 -4.42 27.41 -0.51
N SER A 355 -3.52 28.34 -0.26
CA SER A 355 -2.46 28.69 -1.21
C SER A 355 -1.10 28.63 -0.51
N PRO A 356 -0.20 27.71 -0.95
CA PRO A 356 1.16 27.65 -0.42
C PRO A 356 1.92 28.97 -0.51
N ALA A 357 1.73 29.74 -1.59
CA ALA A 357 2.35 31.05 -1.75
C ALA A 357 1.84 32.07 -0.73
N LYS A 358 0.51 32.10 -0.47
CA LYS A 358 -0.08 32.95 0.56
C LYS A 358 0.38 32.53 1.96
N ALA A 359 0.44 31.22 2.23
CA ALA A 359 0.95 30.69 3.50
C ALA A 359 2.39 31.12 3.72
N THR A 360 3.27 30.96 2.72
CA THR A 360 4.65 31.44 2.77
C THR A 360 4.73 32.93 3.09
N ALA A 361 3.93 33.78 2.42
CA ALA A 361 3.92 35.23 2.64
C ALA A 361 3.45 35.60 4.06
N LEU A 362 2.38 34.97 4.55
CA LEU A 362 1.84 35.22 5.88
C LEU A 362 2.80 34.79 6.99
N ILE A 363 3.44 33.62 6.86
CA ILE A 363 4.43 33.14 7.82
C ILE A 363 5.64 34.09 7.84
N ASN A 364 6.15 34.50 6.68
CA ASN A 364 7.25 35.45 6.57
C ASN A 364 6.89 36.79 7.21
N LEU A 365 5.67 37.30 6.98
CA LEU A 365 5.18 38.53 7.59
C LEU A 365 5.14 38.41 9.13
N TYR A 366 4.55 37.34 9.64
CA TYR A 366 4.43 37.09 11.07
C TYR A 366 5.80 36.96 11.76
N LEU A 367 6.68 36.12 11.22
CA LEU A 367 8.01 35.91 11.78
C LEU A 367 8.89 37.20 11.65
N SER A 368 8.70 37.96 10.57
CA SER A 368 9.40 39.25 10.40
C SER A 368 8.96 40.30 11.42
N ALA A 369 7.71 40.28 11.83
CA ALA A 369 7.22 41.16 12.90
C ALA A 369 7.85 40.81 14.26
N LEU A 370 8.21 39.57 14.51
CA LEU A 370 8.79 39.09 15.77
C LEU A 370 10.33 39.18 15.78
N TYR A 371 10.98 38.82 14.67
CA TYR A 371 12.42 38.56 14.61
C TYR A 371 13.18 39.45 13.60
N GLY A 372 12.48 40.39 12.97
CA GLY A 372 13.04 41.28 11.94
C GLY A 372 12.79 40.79 10.52
N LYS A 373 12.86 41.76 9.58
CA LYS A 373 12.53 41.52 8.16
C LYS A 373 13.56 40.62 7.49
N GLU A 374 13.17 39.38 7.23
CA GLU A 374 13.98 38.33 6.56
C GLU A 374 13.07 37.33 5.82
N ASN A 375 13.68 36.43 5.05
CA ASN A 375 12.98 35.28 4.42
C ASN A 375 13.07 34.05 5.33
N TRP A 376 12.10 33.91 6.23
CA TRP A 376 12.05 32.87 7.27
C TRP A 376 11.62 31.50 6.72
N VAL A 377 10.91 31.48 5.59
CA VAL A 377 10.36 30.28 4.97
C VAL A 377 11.06 30.04 3.64
N GLU A 378 11.65 28.86 3.47
CA GLU A 378 12.20 28.42 2.19
C GLU A 378 11.08 28.03 1.23
N ARG A 379 10.10 27.27 1.74
CA ARG A 379 8.98 26.76 0.96
C ARG A 379 7.81 26.36 1.88
N ALA A 380 6.59 26.55 1.39
CA ALA A 380 5.40 25.87 1.89
C ALA A 380 4.77 25.05 0.77
N THR A 381 4.13 23.95 1.13
CA THR A 381 3.37 23.05 0.26
C THR A 381 1.98 22.82 0.86
N SER A 382 1.16 21.98 0.25
CA SER A 382 -0.13 21.59 0.82
C SER A 382 -0.02 20.72 2.07
N ASP A 383 1.14 20.15 2.33
CA ASP A 383 1.37 19.15 3.38
C ASP A 383 2.51 19.50 4.36
N ALA A 384 3.33 20.52 4.06
CA ALA A 384 4.46 20.90 4.92
C ALA A 384 4.91 22.36 4.76
N VAL A 385 5.60 22.87 5.80
CA VAL A 385 6.35 24.13 5.77
C VAL A 385 7.82 23.84 6.07
N TYR A 386 8.70 24.47 5.30
CA TYR A 386 10.16 24.39 5.41
C TYR A 386 10.70 25.75 5.82
N LEU A 387 11.25 25.82 7.02
CA LEU A 387 11.85 27.05 7.55
C LEU A 387 13.30 27.20 7.06
N ASN A 388 13.75 28.44 6.94
CA ASN A 388 15.13 28.75 6.61
C ASN A 388 16.05 28.48 7.82
N ARG A 389 16.44 27.24 7.99
CA ARG A 389 17.26 26.79 9.15
C ARG A 389 18.61 27.51 9.22
N THR A 390 19.23 27.75 8.07
CA THR A 390 20.50 28.50 8.00
C THR A 390 20.36 29.93 8.54
N LEU A 391 19.25 30.60 8.23
CA LEU A 391 18.96 31.93 8.76
C LEU A 391 18.71 31.89 10.27
N ILE A 392 17.91 30.91 10.73
CA ILE A 392 17.56 30.72 12.15
C ILE A 392 18.83 30.49 12.98
N GLU A 393 19.72 29.62 12.50
CA GLU A 393 21.00 29.33 13.13
C GLU A 393 21.90 30.58 13.16
N ARG A 394 22.03 31.30 12.04
CA ARG A 394 22.82 32.55 11.95
C ARG A 394 22.32 33.63 12.92
N LYS A 395 21.01 33.68 13.18
CA LYS A 395 20.38 34.59 14.11
C LYS A 395 20.40 34.10 15.57
N ALA A 396 20.96 32.92 15.82
CA ALA A 396 20.98 32.25 17.12
C ALA A 396 19.57 32.08 17.75
N LEU A 397 18.55 31.85 16.93
CA LEU A 397 17.18 31.65 17.36
C LEU A 397 16.87 30.16 17.57
N SER A 398 15.87 29.87 18.40
CA SER A 398 15.41 28.50 18.63
C SER A 398 14.56 28.01 17.46
N LEU A 399 15.05 27.02 16.72
CA LEU A 399 14.27 26.34 15.65
C LEU A 399 12.94 25.80 16.20
N ARG A 400 12.98 25.17 17.38
CA ARG A 400 11.77 24.66 18.06
C ARG A 400 10.73 25.76 18.27
N GLU A 401 11.14 26.93 18.73
CA GLU A 401 10.21 28.05 18.96
C GLU A 401 9.57 28.52 17.65
N LEU A 402 10.36 28.67 16.58
CA LEU A 402 9.84 29.07 15.28
C LEU A 402 8.91 28.03 14.69
N GLN A 403 9.22 26.74 14.84
CA GLN A 403 8.33 25.63 14.42
C GLN A 403 6.98 25.70 15.14
N LEU A 404 6.99 25.87 16.48
CA LEU A 404 5.76 25.97 17.29
C LEU A 404 4.91 27.20 16.90
N ARG A 405 5.54 28.35 16.72
CA ARG A 405 4.85 29.59 16.30
C ARG A 405 4.26 29.45 14.88
N THR A 406 5.02 28.83 13.98
CA THR A 406 4.55 28.58 12.61
C THR A 406 3.38 27.62 12.61
N ALA A 407 3.43 26.53 13.38
CA ALA A 407 2.33 25.60 13.50
C ALA A 407 1.07 26.24 14.08
N ALA A 408 1.23 27.08 15.11
CA ALA A 408 0.11 27.84 15.69
C ALA A 408 -0.55 28.77 14.66
N LEU A 409 0.25 29.52 13.88
CA LEU A 409 -0.27 30.39 12.82
C LEU A 409 -0.98 29.58 11.73
N MET A 410 -0.41 28.42 11.33
CA MET A 410 -1.01 27.57 10.29
C MET A 410 -2.38 27.05 10.70
N ARG A 411 -2.60 26.71 11.99
CA ARG A 411 -3.90 26.25 12.51
C ARG A 411 -5.03 27.29 12.37
N GLU A 412 -4.67 28.56 12.27
CA GLU A 412 -5.64 29.66 12.08
C GLU A 412 -5.94 29.95 10.59
N MET A 413 -5.29 29.27 9.66
CA MET A 413 -5.50 29.50 8.23
C MET A 413 -6.70 28.71 7.70
N ASP A 414 -7.47 29.33 6.81
CA ASP A 414 -8.60 28.71 6.14
C ASP A 414 -8.18 27.40 5.43
N GLY A 415 -8.93 26.34 5.68
CA GLY A 415 -8.72 25.03 5.04
C GLY A 415 -7.66 24.17 5.72
N VAL A 416 -6.99 24.65 6.77
CA VAL A 416 -6.07 23.83 7.57
C VAL A 416 -6.86 23.13 8.69
N ALA A 417 -6.89 21.78 8.63
CA ALA A 417 -7.48 20.96 9.68
C ALA A 417 -6.56 20.78 10.87
N GLU A 418 -5.27 20.55 10.60
CA GLU A 418 -4.25 20.33 11.62
C GLU A 418 -2.89 20.85 11.14
N ALA A 419 -2.08 21.34 12.06
CA ALA A 419 -0.68 21.65 11.81
C ALA A 419 0.17 21.27 13.02
N PHE A 420 1.29 20.58 12.77
CA PHE A 420 2.16 20.04 13.81
C PHE A 420 3.59 20.52 13.60
N ALA A 421 4.17 21.12 14.61
CA ALA A 421 5.61 21.33 14.63
C ALA A 421 6.32 19.99 14.82
N VAL A 422 7.34 19.68 14.00
CA VAL A 422 8.09 18.42 14.13
C VAL A 422 8.68 18.27 15.54
N SER A 423 9.01 19.36 16.20
CA SER A 423 9.51 19.39 17.58
C SER A 423 8.43 19.17 18.66
N GLU A 424 7.14 19.12 18.32
CA GLU A 424 6.06 18.76 19.26
C GLU A 424 6.04 17.26 19.52
N ALA A 425 6.51 16.46 18.58
CA ALA A 425 6.51 15.02 18.71
C ALA A 425 7.49 14.57 19.81
N THR A 426 6.92 13.99 20.88
CA THR A 426 7.67 13.50 22.04
C THR A 426 7.53 11.99 22.17
N PRO A 427 8.62 11.23 22.47
CA PRO A 427 8.51 9.81 22.77
C PRO A 427 7.62 9.56 24.01
N GLY A 428 6.79 8.51 23.94
CA GLY A 428 5.93 8.06 25.05
C GLY A 428 4.44 8.34 24.89
N ASP A 429 4.05 9.24 24.01
CA ASP A 429 2.65 9.44 23.62
C ASP A 429 2.35 8.76 22.27
N ASN A 430 1.25 8.00 22.21
CA ASN A 430 0.91 7.22 21.02
C ASN A 430 0.72 8.08 19.76
N LEU A 431 0.08 9.23 19.86
CA LEU A 431 -0.12 10.13 18.72
C LEU A 431 1.20 10.73 18.24
N SER A 432 2.04 11.19 19.18
CA SER A 432 3.38 11.69 18.87
C SER A 432 4.25 10.60 18.22
N MET A 433 4.18 9.37 18.69
CA MET A 433 4.91 8.26 18.09
C MET A 433 4.45 7.95 16.67
N ARG A 434 3.14 7.96 16.42
CA ARG A 434 2.60 7.79 15.05
C ARG A 434 3.08 8.90 14.12
N MET A 435 3.10 10.13 14.59
CA MET A 435 3.59 11.29 13.83
C MET A 435 5.10 11.16 13.55
N LEU A 436 5.91 10.81 14.56
CA LEU A 436 7.35 10.60 14.39
C LEU A 436 7.66 9.52 13.36
N ARG A 437 6.89 8.44 13.35
CA ARG A 437 7.03 7.34 12.37
C ARG A 437 6.70 7.79 10.94
N ALA A 438 5.81 8.77 10.76
CA ALA A 438 5.43 9.31 9.46
C ALA A 438 6.48 10.23 8.83
N ILE A 439 7.39 10.80 9.63
CA ILE A 439 8.35 11.82 9.19
C ILE A 439 9.66 11.14 8.79
N PRO A 440 10.07 11.22 7.52
CA PRO A 440 11.36 10.70 7.06
C PRO A 440 12.55 11.27 7.82
N LEU A 441 13.56 10.45 8.12
CA LEU A 441 14.82 10.93 8.72
C LEU A 441 15.54 11.94 7.81
N SER A 442 15.46 11.73 6.50
CA SER A 442 15.99 12.67 5.50
C SER A 442 15.10 13.91 5.30
N GLY A 443 13.88 13.89 5.86
CA GLY A 443 12.90 14.96 5.72
C GLY A 443 13.34 16.24 6.41
N ARG A 444 13.16 17.37 5.72
CA ARG A 444 13.47 18.71 6.25
C ARG A 444 12.24 19.52 6.62
N ALA A 445 11.06 18.91 6.57
CA ALA A 445 9.83 19.57 6.99
C ALA A 445 9.96 20.06 8.45
N ASP A 446 9.54 21.27 8.71
CA ASP A 446 9.56 21.88 10.04
C ASP A 446 8.18 21.89 10.68
N VAL A 447 7.16 22.08 9.87
CA VAL A 447 5.75 21.97 10.26
C VAL A 447 5.04 21.07 9.25
N LEU A 448 4.35 20.05 9.72
CA LEU A 448 3.46 19.22 8.92
C LEU A 448 2.07 19.86 8.91
N VAL A 449 1.43 19.83 7.74
CA VAL A 449 0.11 20.44 7.53
C VAL A 449 -0.84 19.38 7.00
N ARG A 450 -2.00 19.26 7.61
CA ARG A 450 -3.11 18.48 7.09
C ARG A 450 -4.27 19.42 6.78
N LEU A 451 -4.60 19.53 5.53
CA LEU A 451 -5.75 20.33 5.10
C LEU A 451 -7.04 19.54 5.25
N ASP A 452 -8.18 20.21 5.35
CA ASP A 452 -9.47 19.56 5.24
C ASP A 452 -9.64 18.90 3.89
N ALA A 453 -10.31 17.74 3.85
CA ALA A 453 -10.55 17.00 2.62
C ALA A 453 -11.39 17.77 1.58
N THR A 454 -12.10 18.82 2.01
CA THR A 454 -12.91 19.69 1.14
C THR A 454 -12.15 20.94 0.65
N THR A 455 -10.90 21.10 1.08
CA THR A 455 -10.07 22.27 0.75
C THR A 455 -9.51 22.15 -0.67
N TYR A 456 -9.61 23.22 -1.44
CA TYR A 456 -8.91 23.35 -2.71
C TYR A 456 -7.52 23.96 -2.48
N VAL A 457 -6.54 23.48 -3.22
CA VAL A 457 -5.19 24.02 -3.24
C VAL A 457 -5.00 24.85 -4.49
N SER A 458 -4.49 26.08 -4.34
CA SER A 458 -4.18 26.96 -5.46
C SER A 458 -2.66 27.09 -5.62
N GLU A 459 -2.14 26.58 -6.71
CA GLU A 459 -0.73 26.69 -7.10
C GLU A 459 -0.60 27.38 -8.46
N GLY A 460 -0.18 28.63 -8.43
CA GLY A 460 -0.14 29.48 -9.63
C GLY A 460 -1.54 29.70 -10.19
N ASN A 461 -1.80 29.23 -11.42
CA ASN A 461 -3.09 29.34 -12.10
C ASN A 461 -3.92 28.03 -12.02
N VAL A 462 -3.48 27.05 -11.25
CA VAL A 462 -4.16 25.76 -11.11
C VAL A 462 -4.79 25.64 -9.75
N GLU A 463 -6.05 25.20 -9.71
CA GLU A 463 -6.75 24.83 -8.48
C GLU A 463 -7.11 23.34 -8.56
N TYR A 464 -6.80 22.62 -7.50
CA TYR A 464 -7.15 21.20 -7.39
C TYR A 464 -7.68 20.88 -5.99
N LEU A 465 -8.51 19.86 -5.88
CA LEU A 465 -8.98 19.38 -4.59
C LEU A 465 -7.84 18.71 -3.86
N ASN A 466 -7.67 19.07 -2.59
CA ASN A 466 -6.63 18.49 -1.76
C ASN A 466 -6.86 16.99 -1.51
N ASN A 467 -5.74 16.26 -1.34
CA ASN A 467 -5.72 14.87 -0.93
C ASN A 467 -4.89 14.75 0.37
N PRO A 468 -5.49 15.04 1.53
CA PRO A 468 -4.75 15.10 2.78
C PRO A 468 -4.27 13.71 3.22
N PRO A 469 -3.18 13.63 3.99
CA PRO A 469 -2.81 12.42 4.71
C PRO A 469 -3.97 11.88 5.55
N THR A 470 -3.95 10.58 5.84
CA THR A 470 -4.91 9.97 6.75
C THR A 470 -4.81 10.61 8.14
N ALA A 471 -5.89 10.50 8.92
CA ALA A 471 -5.89 11.00 10.29
C ALA A 471 -4.79 10.31 11.14
N LEU A 472 -4.36 10.98 12.21
CA LEU A 472 -3.43 10.40 13.19
C LEU A 472 -4.02 9.19 13.91
N SER A 473 -5.35 9.16 14.05
CA SER A 473 -6.05 8.00 14.64
C SER A 473 -5.82 6.73 13.82
N PRO A 474 -5.72 5.57 14.46
CA PRO A 474 -5.64 4.29 13.77
C PRO A 474 -6.80 4.10 12.79
N LEU A 475 -6.48 3.73 11.56
CA LEU A 475 -7.48 3.32 10.57
C LEU A 475 -7.39 1.80 10.42
N PRO A 476 -8.42 1.05 10.84
CA PRO A 476 -8.38 -0.41 10.80
C PRO A 476 -8.17 -0.92 9.37
N CYS A 477 -7.11 -1.70 9.20
CA CYS A 477 -6.79 -2.45 8.01
C CYS A 477 -6.90 -3.95 8.31
N TRP A 478 -6.72 -4.76 7.29
CA TRP A 478 -6.68 -6.20 7.43
C TRP A 478 -5.56 -6.80 6.57
N LEU A 479 -5.11 -7.97 6.99
CA LEU A 479 -4.10 -8.75 6.31
C LEU A 479 -4.58 -10.20 6.25
N ILE A 480 -4.47 -10.84 5.09
CA ILE A 480 -4.67 -12.28 4.93
C ILE A 480 -3.35 -12.89 4.48
N ILE A 481 -2.94 -13.96 5.15
CA ILE A 481 -1.86 -14.83 4.69
C ILE A 481 -2.45 -16.24 4.57
N ALA A 482 -2.40 -16.81 3.37
CA ALA A 482 -3.03 -18.08 3.08
C ALA A 482 -2.12 -18.97 2.23
N HIS A 483 -2.21 -20.27 2.44
CA HIS A 483 -1.71 -21.27 1.50
C HIS A 483 -2.86 -22.20 1.12
N PRO A 484 -2.88 -22.72 -0.11
CA PRO A 484 -3.94 -23.63 -0.55
C PRO A 484 -4.13 -24.80 0.39
N GLY A 485 -5.39 -25.12 0.71
CA GLY A 485 -5.73 -26.19 1.65
C GLY A 485 -5.46 -25.87 3.11
N GLY A 486 -5.12 -24.61 3.43
CA GLY A 486 -4.98 -24.14 4.81
C GLY A 486 -6.29 -24.13 5.57
N LYS A 487 -6.26 -23.71 6.83
CA LYS A 487 -7.44 -23.59 7.69
C LYS A 487 -7.70 -22.14 8.05
N ALA A 488 -8.97 -21.76 8.00
CA ALA A 488 -9.41 -20.43 8.44
C ALA A 488 -9.01 -20.17 9.89
N LYS A 489 -8.38 -19.02 10.12
CA LYS A 489 -8.12 -18.47 11.47
C LYS A 489 -8.35 -16.97 11.44
N ARG A 490 -9.11 -16.45 12.40
CA ARG A 490 -9.33 -15.00 12.55
C ARG A 490 -8.59 -14.51 13.80
N ILE A 491 -7.70 -13.56 13.61
CA ILE A 491 -6.93 -12.90 14.66
C ILE A 491 -7.50 -11.50 14.85
N THR A 492 -7.92 -11.18 16.08
CA THR A 492 -8.51 -9.90 16.45
C THR A 492 -7.58 -9.02 17.28
N ARG A 493 -6.47 -9.58 17.80
CA ARG A 493 -5.46 -8.77 18.47
C ARG A 493 -4.90 -7.73 17.48
N PRO A 494 -4.62 -6.51 17.94
CA PRO A 494 -3.95 -5.52 17.09
C PRO A 494 -2.60 -6.03 16.59
N ILE A 495 -2.32 -5.79 15.32
CA ILE A 495 -1.00 -5.98 14.72
C ILE A 495 -0.59 -4.72 13.95
N GLU A 496 0.70 -4.51 13.82
CA GLU A 496 1.21 -3.47 12.92
C GLU A 496 1.72 -4.09 11.61
N MET A 497 1.46 -3.42 10.48
CA MET A 497 1.82 -3.91 9.13
C MET A 497 3.33 -4.08 8.92
N VAL A 498 4.17 -3.41 9.71
CA VAL A 498 5.63 -3.64 9.72
C VAL A 498 6.01 -5.08 10.05
N ALA A 499 5.10 -5.86 10.67
CA ALA A 499 5.32 -7.28 10.96
C ALA A 499 5.29 -8.18 9.71
N LEU A 500 4.76 -7.71 8.59
CA LEU A 500 4.63 -8.54 7.37
C LEU A 500 5.99 -8.95 6.81
N ALA A 501 6.88 -8.00 6.56
CA ALA A 501 8.19 -8.30 5.95
C ALA A 501 9.03 -9.30 6.77
N PRO A 502 9.20 -9.16 8.09
CA PRO A 502 9.92 -10.16 8.88
C PRO A 502 9.17 -11.51 8.94
N THR A 503 7.84 -11.55 8.86
CA THR A 503 7.07 -12.79 8.74
C THR A 503 7.39 -13.51 7.44
N LEU A 504 7.39 -12.79 6.31
CA LEU A 504 7.72 -13.35 5.01
C LEU A 504 9.17 -13.82 4.93
N ALA A 505 10.10 -13.06 5.53
CA ALA A 505 11.50 -13.45 5.63
C ALA A 505 11.66 -14.76 6.43
N TYR A 506 10.92 -14.92 7.53
CA TYR A 506 10.90 -16.15 8.32
C TYR A 506 10.38 -17.34 7.51
N ILE A 507 9.24 -17.18 6.81
CA ILE A 507 8.66 -18.24 5.95
C ILE A 507 9.64 -18.63 4.83
N LEU A 508 10.31 -17.67 4.22
CA LEU A 508 11.32 -17.89 3.18
C LEU A 508 12.68 -18.39 3.73
N ARG A 509 12.84 -18.50 5.04
CA ARG A 509 14.09 -18.86 5.74
C ARG A 509 15.28 -18.01 5.35
N ILE A 510 15.05 -16.72 5.21
CA ILE A 510 16.07 -15.70 4.94
C ILE A 510 16.15 -14.72 6.11
N ARG A 511 17.25 -13.96 6.17
CA ARG A 511 17.34 -12.86 7.14
C ARG A 511 16.26 -11.80 6.84
N PRO A 512 15.72 -11.12 7.85
CA PRO A 512 14.81 -10.00 7.61
C PRO A 512 15.53 -8.86 6.89
N PRO A 513 14.79 -7.97 6.21
CA PRO A 513 15.33 -6.75 5.62
C PRO A 513 16.09 -5.90 6.64
N THR A 514 17.11 -5.16 6.18
CA THR A 514 17.84 -4.24 7.04
C THR A 514 16.94 -3.09 7.49
N GLY A 515 16.98 -2.77 8.79
CA GLY A 515 16.17 -1.70 9.37
C GLY A 515 14.76 -2.12 9.76
N VAL A 516 14.38 -3.40 9.60
CA VAL A 516 13.07 -3.92 10.02
C VAL A 516 12.75 -3.57 11.48
N GLN A 517 11.53 -3.14 11.76
CA GLN A 517 11.08 -2.70 13.08
C GLN A 517 9.96 -3.58 13.65
N GLY A 518 9.31 -4.37 12.79
CA GLY A 518 8.33 -5.36 13.22
C GLY A 518 8.97 -6.68 13.65
N SER A 519 8.23 -7.45 14.47
CA SER A 519 8.54 -8.86 14.75
C SER A 519 7.67 -9.76 13.86
N PRO A 520 8.13 -10.97 13.52
CA PRO A 520 7.30 -11.93 12.81
C PRO A 520 6.00 -12.23 13.55
N LEU A 521 4.93 -12.45 12.80
CA LEU A 521 3.62 -12.83 13.35
C LEU A 521 3.68 -14.25 13.94
N GLU A 522 3.23 -14.41 15.17
CA GLU A 522 3.34 -15.65 15.96
C GLU A 522 2.74 -16.88 15.29
N GLU A 523 1.70 -16.68 14.48
CA GLU A 523 1.00 -17.76 13.78
C GLU A 523 1.86 -18.43 12.70
N TRP A 524 3.02 -17.86 12.38
CA TRP A 524 3.93 -18.33 11.33
C TRP A 524 5.30 -18.77 11.84
N LEU A 525 5.54 -18.64 13.16
CA LEU A 525 6.79 -19.07 13.83
C LEU A 525 6.91 -20.58 14.01
#